data_cf24dcfa3184eb5b40e0ece443a4c54f
#
_entry.id   cf24dcfa3184eb5b40e0ece443a4c54f
#
_cell.length_a   1.000
_cell.length_b   1.000
_cell.length_c   1.000
_cell.angle_alpha   90.00
_cell.angle_beta   90.00
_cell.angle_gamma   90.00
#
_symmetry.space_group_name_H-M   'P 1'
#
loop_
_entity.id
_entity.type
_entity.pdbx_description
1 polymer ?
#
loop_
_entity_poly.entity_id
_entity_poly.type
_entity_poly.pdbx_seq_one_letter_code
_entity_poly.pdbx_strand_id
1 'polypeptide(L)'
;MSMLQTFLLPEFKNYGPAKPVNVASVPQRSPFRYPGGKTWLVPLFRRWIMSLPSQPAVLIEPFAGGGIISLTAAFERLADHVVMVEIDQQIASVWNTILGGDAGWLAKRILSFDLSVETARAELCKTAQNQRDLAFQTILKNRTAHGGILAEGAGVLKNGENGRGILSRWYPQTIAKRIANIEYVAKRIEFIHGDAFEQLARFKNDRDAVFFIDPPYTAGGKSAGSRLYKHCEVDHKRLFSLCEALRGEFLMTYDNADEVSALAKLHGFMTKPIAMKNTHHSEMNELLIGRDLAWAEQGGVILEKAIDCKPSPAQRQKRQKPIRSK
;
A
#
# COMPACT_ATOMS: atom_id res chain seq x y z
N MET A 1 39.18 -1.99 -20.69
CA MET A 1 38.97 -3.09 -19.74
C MET A 1 37.98 -2.60 -18.69
N SER A 2 36.72 -2.98 -18.87
CA SER A 2 35.59 -2.57 -18.00
C SER A 2 35.49 -3.55 -16.85
N MET A 3 35.61 -3.07 -15.61
CA MET A 3 35.31 -3.87 -14.41
C MET A 3 33.80 -3.97 -14.25
N LEU A 4 33.26 -5.12 -14.61
CA LEU A 4 31.94 -5.57 -14.20
C LEU A 4 32.00 -5.86 -12.68
N GLN A 5 31.44 -4.97 -11.86
CA GLN A 5 31.17 -5.28 -10.47
C GLN A 5 30.05 -6.33 -10.41
N THR A 6 30.44 -7.56 -10.17
CA THR A 6 29.54 -8.67 -9.86
C THR A 6 28.88 -8.37 -8.50
N PHE A 7 27.60 -8.04 -8.51
CA PHE A 7 26.80 -8.00 -7.29
C PHE A 7 26.65 -9.45 -6.78
N LEU A 8 27.41 -9.78 -5.74
CA LEU A 8 27.24 -11.01 -4.99
C LEU A 8 25.86 -10.99 -4.33
N LEU A 9 24.97 -11.85 -4.80
CA LEU A 9 23.71 -12.14 -4.11
C LEU A 9 24.02 -12.78 -2.75
N PRO A 10 23.37 -12.36 -1.66
CA PRO A 10 23.61 -12.97 -0.36
C PRO A 10 23.18 -14.44 -0.36
N GLU A 11 23.99 -15.29 0.26
CA GLU A 11 23.72 -16.72 0.42
C GLU A 11 22.36 -16.99 1.06
N PHE A 12 21.56 -17.84 0.44
CA PHE A 12 20.26 -18.26 0.94
C PHE A 12 20.41 -19.27 2.07
N LYS A 13 20.03 -18.90 3.30
CA LYS A 13 19.90 -19.85 4.41
C LYS A 13 18.48 -20.41 4.45
N ASN A 14 18.37 -21.74 4.47
CA ASN A 14 17.09 -22.45 4.63
C ASN A 14 16.51 -22.20 6.04
N TYR A 15 15.32 -21.63 6.12
CA TYR A 15 14.55 -21.46 7.35
C TYR A 15 13.30 -22.35 7.28
N GLY A 16 12.92 -22.91 8.44
CA GLY A 16 11.72 -23.74 8.61
C GLY A 16 10.39 -23.02 8.30
N PRO A 17 9.23 -23.62 8.61
CA PRO A 17 7.92 -23.13 8.21
C PRO A 17 7.73 -21.65 8.53
N ALA A 18 7.15 -20.91 7.59
CA ALA A 18 7.04 -19.46 7.63
C ALA A 18 6.34 -18.99 8.93
N LYS A 19 7.10 -18.37 9.83
CA LYS A 19 6.53 -17.69 11.00
C LYS A 19 5.73 -16.47 10.55
N PRO A 20 4.63 -16.11 11.24
CA PRO A 20 3.89 -14.89 10.94
C PRO A 20 4.82 -13.68 10.90
N VAL A 21 4.70 -12.86 9.86
CA VAL A 21 5.53 -11.67 9.66
C VAL A 21 5.32 -10.69 10.80
N ASN A 22 6.40 -10.25 11.43
CA ASN A 22 6.34 -9.12 12.34
C ASN A 22 6.16 -7.83 11.52
N VAL A 23 4.93 -7.32 11.48
CA VAL A 23 4.57 -6.10 10.74
C VAL A 23 5.40 -4.88 11.16
N ALA A 24 5.92 -4.87 12.40
CA ALA A 24 6.77 -3.80 12.90
C ALA A 24 8.13 -3.71 12.17
N SER A 25 8.61 -4.79 11.54
CA SER A 25 9.85 -4.80 10.75
C SER A 25 9.68 -4.24 9.34
N VAL A 26 8.42 -4.06 8.87
CA VAL A 26 8.13 -3.53 7.54
C VAL A 26 8.03 -2.01 7.57
N PRO A 27 8.77 -1.27 6.73
CA PRO A 27 8.66 0.17 6.66
C PRO A 27 7.24 0.65 6.36
N GLN A 28 6.67 1.45 7.26
CA GLN A 28 5.34 2.04 7.13
C GLN A 28 5.39 3.26 6.20
N ARG A 29 5.26 3.04 4.89
CA ARG A 29 5.44 4.08 3.86
C ARG A 29 4.18 4.88 3.59
N SER A 30 3.00 4.26 3.72
CA SER A 30 1.72 4.89 3.43
C SER A 30 1.34 5.99 4.43
N PRO A 31 0.81 7.14 3.99
CA PRO A 31 0.22 8.15 4.87
C PRO A 31 -1.10 7.68 5.48
N PHE A 32 -1.75 6.72 4.86
CA PHE A 32 -3.02 6.17 5.31
C PHE A 32 -2.86 5.14 6.43
N ARG A 33 -3.92 5.03 7.21
CA ARG A 33 -4.25 3.85 7.98
C ARG A 33 -5.39 3.15 7.25
N TYR A 34 -5.04 2.19 6.41
CA TYR A 34 -6.01 1.58 5.50
C TYR A 34 -6.51 0.24 6.07
N PRO A 35 -7.84 0.05 6.22
CA PRO A 35 -8.40 -1.26 6.57
C PRO A 35 -7.99 -2.30 5.54
N GLY A 36 -7.61 -3.51 5.97
CA GLY A 36 -7.13 -4.55 5.04
C GLY A 36 -5.75 -4.29 4.44
N GLY A 37 -5.03 -3.25 4.89
CA GLY A 37 -3.72 -2.89 4.32
C GLY A 37 -2.70 -4.02 4.36
N LYS A 38 -2.04 -4.29 3.23
CA LYS A 38 -1.17 -5.44 2.98
C LYS A 38 0.27 -5.28 3.48
N THR A 39 0.49 -4.52 4.59
CA THR A 39 1.84 -4.38 5.16
C THR A 39 2.45 -5.73 5.54
N TRP A 40 1.64 -6.65 6.05
CA TRP A 40 2.05 -7.99 6.42
C TRP A 40 2.47 -8.84 5.20
N LEU A 41 1.94 -8.54 4.03
CA LEU A 41 2.23 -9.24 2.78
C LEU A 41 3.53 -8.77 2.11
N VAL A 42 4.05 -7.61 2.49
CA VAL A 42 5.26 -7.02 1.86
C VAL A 42 6.43 -8.01 1.73
N PRO A 43 6.78 -8.83 2.74
CA PRO A 43 7.87 -9.81 2.58
C PRO A 43 7.56 -10.88 1.53
N LEU A 44 6.30 -11.32 1.42
CA LEU A 44 5.88 -12.27 0.40
C LEU A 44 5.86 -11.63 -0.99
N PHE A 45 5.37 -10.40 -1.09
CA PHE A 45 5.43 -9.61 -2.33
C PHE A 45 6.85 -9.45 -2.85
N ARG A 46 7.82 -9.12 -1.99
CA ARG A 46 9.24 -9.06 -2.38
C ARG A 46 9.72 -10.38 -2.95
N ARG A 47 9.41 -11.51 -2.29
CA ARG A 47 9.78 -12.85 -2.76
C ARG A 47 9.15 -13.16 -4.11
N TRP A 48 7.88 -12.81 -4.30
CA TRP A 48 7.21 -12.98 -5.57
C TRP A 48 7.94 -12.23 -6.69
N ILE A 49 8.19 -10.94 -6.53
CA ILE A 49 8.91 -10.15 -7.53
C ILE A 49 10.32 -10.72 -7.79
N MET A 50 11.02 -11.16 -6.75
CA MET A 50 12.37 -11.75 -6.89
C MET A 50 12.36 -13.16 -7.52
N SER A 51 11.23 -13.84 -7.54
CA SER A 51 11.07 -15.15 -8.20
C SER A 51 10.80 -15.04 -9.70
N LEU A 52 10.50 -13.85 -10.20
CA LEU A 52 10.25 -13.62 -11.62
C LEU A 52 11.57 -13.75 -12.43
N PRO A 53 11.48 -14.16 -13.70
CA PRO A 53 12.67 -14.35 -14.55
C PRO A 53 13.48 -13.07 -14.76
N SER A 54 12.85 -11.91 -14.70
CA SER A 54 13.46 -10.59 -14.83
C SER A 54 12.73 -9.56 -13.97
N GLN A 55 13.41 -8.44 -13.70
CA GLN A 55 12.75 -7.31 -13.05
C GLN A 55 11.63 -6.78 -13.95
N PRO A 56 10.39 -6.59 -13.40
CA PRO A 56 9.29 -6.03 -14.20
C PRO A 56 9.58 -4.62 -14.68
N ALA A 57 9.19 -4.30 -15.91
CA ALA A 57 9.21 -2.93 -16.41
C ALA A 57 8.15 -2.08 -15.69
N VAL A 58 6.97 -2.66 -15.43
CA VAL A 58 5.90 -1.95 -14.73
C VAL A 58 5.16 -2.87 -13.76
N LEU A 59 4.90 -2.35 -12.54
CA LEU A 59 3.96 -2.92 -11.59
C LEU A 59 2.66 -2.12 -11.62
N ILE A 60 1.53 -2.82 -11.81
CA ILE A 60 0.20 -2.21 -11.76
C ILE A 60 -0.52 -2.70 -10.50
N GLU A 61 -0.97 -1.76 -9.65
CA GLU A 61 -1.83 -2.01 -8.49
C GLU A 61 -3.21 -1.39 -8.77
N PRO A 62 -4.17 -2.16 -9.35
CA PRO A 62 -5.44 -1.63 -9.83
C PRO A 62 -6.43 -1.28 -8.73
N PHE A 63 -6.19 -1.71 -7.50
CA PHE A 63 -6.97 -1.39 -6.29
C PHE A 63 -6.01 -0.86 -5.22
N ALA A 64 -5.39 0.29 -5.48
CA ALA A 64 -4.24 0.73 -4.71
C ALA A 64 -4.56 1.11 -3.26
N GLY A 65 -5.71 1.70 -2.98
CA GLY A 65 -6.10 2.12 -1.64
C GLY A 65 -4.98 2.87 -0.92
N GLY A 66 -4.46 2.26 0.16
CA GLY A 66 -3.33 2.81 0.92
C GLY A 66 -1.96 2.69 0.24
N GLY A 67 -1.83 2.00 -0.89
CA GLY A 67 -0.66 1.95 -1.76
C GLY A 67 0.60 1.37 -1.14
N ILE A 68 0.52 0.51 -0.13
CA ILE A 68 1.74 0.02 0.56
C ILE A 68 2.60 -0.85 -0.36
N ILE A 69 2.00 -1.62 -1.26
CA ILE A 69 2.70 -2.48 -2.21
C ILE A 69 3.37 -1.62 -3.29
N SER A 70 2.64 -0.70 -3.92
CA SER A 70 3.17 0.25 -4.89
C SER A 70 4.31 1.09 -4.31
N LEU A 71 4.13 1.64 -3.11
CA LEU A 71 5.18 2.40 -2.43
C LEU A 71 6.41 1.53 -2.15
N THR A 72 6.20 0.28 -1.72
CA THR A 72 7.33 -0.64 -1.50
C THR A 72 8.09 -0.88 -2.80
N ALA A 73 7.39 -1.16 -3.89
CA ALA A 73 7.99 -1.38 -5.19
C ALA A 73 8.78 -0.15 -5.68
N ALA A 74 8.21 1.06 -5.56
CA ALA A 74 8.87 2.29 -5.98
C ALA A 74 10.12 2.62 -5.14
N PHE A 75 10.04 2.50 -3.80
CA PHE A 75 11.16 2.78 -2.90
C PHE A 75 12.30 1.77 -3.03
N GLU A 76 11.97 0.51 -3.24
CA GLU A 76 12.93 -0.60 -3.29
C GLU A 76 13.35 -0.96 -4.72
N ARG A 77 12.81 -0.24 -5.71
CA ARG A 77 13.09 -0.45 -7.14
C ARG A 77 12.82 -1.89 -7.58
N LEU A 78 11.68 -2.43 -7.15
CA LEU A 78 11.27 -3.79 -7.51
C LEU A 78 10.62 -3.85 -8.89
N ALA A 79 10.27 -2.72 -9.46
CA ALA A 79 9.89 -2.51 -10.85
C ALA A 79 10.49 -1.17 -11.32
N ASP A 80 10.66 -0.97 -12.64
CA ASP A 80 11.18 0.29 -13.16
C ASP A 80 10.17 1.42 -12.99
N HIS A 81 8.89 1.10 -13.17
CA HIS A 81 7.76 2.00 -13.01
C HIS A 81 6.62 1.34 -12.23
N VAL A 82 5.77 2.16 -11.59
CA VAL A 82 4.62 1.70 -10.80
C VAL A 82 3.39 2.48 -11.22
N VAL A 83 2.30 1.79 -11.51
CA VAL A 83 0.98 2.38 -11.80
C VAL A 83 0.04 2.06 -10.64
N MET A 84 -0.43 3.09 -9.97
CA MET A 84 -1.43 3.00 -8.89
C MET A 84 -2.78 3.46 -9.42
N VAL A 85 -3.82 2.67 -9.20
CA VAL A 85 -5.19 3.04 -9.63
C VAL A 85 -6.12 3.03 -8.43
N GLU A 86 -6.96 4.07 -8.34
CA GLU A 86 -7.93 4.19 -7.26
C GLU A 86 -9.18 4.90 -7.77
N ILE A 87 -10.35 4.35 -7.46
CA ILE A 87 -11.64 4.89 -7.89
C ILE A 87 -12.25 5.85 -6.87
N ASP A 88 -11.92 5.69 -5.58
CA ASP A 88 -12.44 6.57 -4.52
C ASP A 88 -11.83 7.96 -4.61
N GLN A 89 -12.68 8.98 -4.85
CA GLN A 89 -12.28 10.36 -5.01
C GLN A 89 -11.52 10.92 -3.79
N GLN A 90 -11.88 10.49 -2.57
CA GLN A 90 -11.23 10.97 -1.35
C GLN A 90 -9.78 10.47 -1.32
N ILE A 91 -9.57 9.17 -1.54
CA ILE A 91 -8.23 8.56 -1.58
C ILE A 91 -7.44 9.11 -2.77
N ALA A 92 -8.06 9.20 -3.94
CA ALA A 92 -7.46 9.75 -5.15
C ALA A 92 -7.00 11.20 -4.95
N SER A 93 -7.75 12.02 -4.20
CA SER A 93 -7.36 13.40 -3.90
C SER A 93 -6.02 13.48 -3.17
N VAL A 94 -5.79 12.55 -2.24
CA VAL A 94 -4.52 12.49 -1.48
C VAL A 94 -3.36 12.10 -2.39
N TRP A 95 -3.53 11.04 -3.20
CA TRP A 95 -2.48 10.60 -4.12
C TRP A 95 -2.16 11.66 -5.17
N ASN A 96 -3.18 12.26 -5.77
CA ASN A 96 -3.01 13.37 -6.73
C ASN A 96 -2.29 14.57 -6.10
N THR A 97 -2.60 14.90 -4.83
CA THR A 97 -1.92 16.00 -4.13
C THR A 97 -0.46 15.67 -3.87
N ILE A 98 -0.15 14.45 -3.42
CA ILE A 98 1.22 14.06 -3.08
C ILE A 98 2.06 13.93 -4.36
N LEU A 99 1.57 13.22 -5.37
CA LEU A 99 2.32 12.90 -6.59
C LEU A 99 2.29 14.05 -7.60
N GLY A 100 1.30 14.93 -7.51
CA GLY A 100 1.16 16.13 -8.34
C GLY A 100 2.02 17.34 -7.92
N GLY A 101 2.89 17.18 -6.90
CA GLY A 101 3.83 18.22 -6.48
C GLY A 101 3.40 19.03 -5.25
N ASP A 102 2.25 18.75 -4.66
CA ASP A 102 1.73 19.45 -3.49
C ASP A 102 2.00 18.72 -2.14
N ALA A 103 2.89 17.71 -2.15
CA ALA A 103 3.28 16.95 -0.95
C ALA A 103 3.73 17.88 0.19
N GLY A 104 4.54 18.88 -0.12
CA GLY A 104 5.04 19.85 0.86
C GLY A 104 3.91 20.70 1.47
N TRP A 105 2.91 21.09 0.68
CA TRP A 105 1.75 21.81 1.18
C TRP A 105 0.93 20.93 2.16
N LEU A 106 0.62 19.69 1.75
CA LEU A 106 -0.16 18.77 2.58
C LEU A 106 0.56 18.44 3.89
N ALA A 107 1.87 18.21 3.83
CA ALA A 107 2.70 17.96 5.01
C ALA A 107 2.67 19.16 5.99
N LYS A 108 2.82 20.40 5.48
CA LYS A 108 2.75 21.61 6.30
C LYS A 108 1.36 21.78 6.93
N ARG A 109 0.29 21.56 6.17
CA ARG A 109 -1.09 21.67 6.66
C ARG A 109 -1.36 20.68 7.80
N ILE A 110 -0.85 19.44 7.69
CA ILE A 110 -0.96 18.41 8.74
C ILE A 110 -0.19 18.84 10.00
N LEU A 111 1.03 19.37 9.84
CA LEU A 111 1.87 19.79 10.96
C LEU A 111 1.30 20.99 11.72
N SER A 112 0.64 21.92 11.01
CA SER A 112 0.08 23.15 11.59
C SER A 112 -1.33 22.97 12.15
N PHE A 113 -1.97 21.81 11.93
CA PHE A 113 -3.34 21.61 12.36
C PHE A 113 -3.39 21.25 13.86
N ASP A 114 -4.02 22.13 14.65
CA ASP A 114 -4.29 21.89 16.06
C ASP A 114 -5.53 20.99 16.19
N LEU A 115 -5.29 19.70 16.48
CA LEU A 115 -6.34 18.70 16.51
C LEU A 115 -7.07 18.67 17.86
N SER A 116 -8.35 19.05 17.83
CA SER A 116 -9.34 18.75 18.86
C SER A 116 -10.58 18.11 18.22
N VAL A 117 -11.52 17.67 19.03
CA VAL A 117 -12.82 17.16 18.52
C VAL A 117 -13.56 18.26 17.77
N GLU A 118 -13.52 19.48 18.31
CA GLU A 118 -14.17 20.67 17.78
C GLU A 118 -13.56 21.06 16.43
N THR A 119 -12.23 21.20 16.39
CA THR A 119 -11.52 21.60 15.15
C THR A 119 -11.65 20.54 14.06
N ALA A 120 -11.58 19.25 14.42
CA ALA A 120 -11.79 18.17 13.47
C ALA A 120 -13.20 18.18 12.88
N ARG A 121 -14.24 18.32 13.71
CA ARG A 121 -15.62 18.41 13.25
C ARG A 121 -15.83 19.63 12.37
N ALA A 122 -15.37 20.80 12.81
CA ALA A 122 -15.47 22.04 12.04
C ALA A 122 -14.81 21.89 10.66
N GLU A 123 -13.63 21.27 10.59
CA GLU A 123 -12.92 21.06 9.32
C GLU A 123 -13.63 20.04 8.41
N LEU A 124 -14.09 18.93 8.98
CA LEU A 124 -14.76 17.86 8.21
C LEU A 124 -16.18 18.24 7.75
N CYS A 125 -16.81 19.25 8.39
CA CYS A 125 -18.11 19.78 7.96
C CYS A 125 -17.99 20.82 6.82
N LYS A 126 -16.79 21.31 6.52
CA LYS A 126 -16.58 22.24 5.41
C LYS A 126 -16.66 21.51 4.08
N THR A 127 -17.28 22.14 3.08
CA THR A 127 -17.17 21.67 1.71
C THR A 127 -15.76 21.95 1.20
N ALA A 128 -15.06 20.92 0.74
CA ALA A 128 -13.74 21.07 0.11
C ALA A 128 -13.87 21.94 -1.15
N GLN A 129 -13.07 23.00 -1.26
CA GLN A 129 -13.13 23.93 -2.41
C GLN A 129 -12.23 23.48 -3.55
N ASN A 130 -11.29 22.62 -3.27
CA ASN A 130 -10.30 22.12 -4.24
C ASN A 130 -9.74 20.75 -3.78
N GLN A 131 -8.89 20.15 -4.63
CA GLN A 131 -8.27 18.87 -4.38
C GLN A 131 -7.41 18.84 -3.10
N ARG A 132 -6.69 19.91 -2.78
CA ARG A 132 -5.84 19.99 -1.59
C ARG A 132 -6.68 19.95 -0.30
N ASP A 133 -7.80 20.68 -0.28
CA ASP A 133 -8.72 20.69 0.86
C ASP A 133 -9.28 19.28 1.07
N LEU A 134 -9.75 18.63 0.00
CA LEU A 134 -10.26 17.27 0.07
C LEU A 134 -9.18 16.28 0.54
N ALA A 135 -7.96 16.41 0.08
CA ALA A 135 -6.84 15.58 0.50
C ALA A 135 -6.56 15.72 2.00
N PHE A 136 -6.52 16.95 2.51
CA PHE A 136 -6.32 17.19 3.92
C PHE A 136 -7.49 16.64 4.76
N GLN A 137 -8.73 16.91 4.37
CA GLN A 137 -9.91 16.37 5.05
C GLN A 137 -9.93 14.85 5.04
N THR A 138 -9.50 14.23 3.95
CA THR A 138 -9.40 12.77 3.83
C THR A 138 -8.38 12.18 4.81
N ILE A 139 -7.18 12.75 4.91
CA ILE A 139 -6.18 12.32 5.90
C ILE A 139 -6.69 12.55 7.32
N LEU A 140 -7.31 13.71 7.58
CA LEU A 140 -7.88 14.00 8.88
C LEU A 140 -8.96 12.98 9.27
N LYS A 141 -9.92 12.70 8.39
CA LYS A 141 -10.98 11.69 8.59
C LYS A 141 -10.37 10.30 8.81
N ASN A 142 -9.42 9.89 7.96
CA ASN A 142 -8.74 8.59 8.07
C ASN A 142 -8.03 8.41 9.42
N ARG A 143 -7.47 9.47 9.99
CA ARG A 143 -6.73 9.41 11.24
C ARG A 143 -7.60 9.58 12.48
N THR A 144 -8.77 10.18 12.34
CA THR A 144 -9.68 10.48 13.46
C THR A 144 -10.92 9.58 13.50
N ALA A 145 -11.27 8.90 12.41
CA ALA A 145 -12.36 7.94 12.38
C ALA A 145 -11.96 6.58 12.94
N HIS A 146 -12.94 5.86 13.47
CA HIS A 146 -12.77 4.50 13.96
C HIS A 146 -12.29 3.57 12.83
N GLY A 147 -11.21 2.83 13.07
CA GLY A 147 -10.65 1.90 12.07
C GLY A 147 -9.96 2.56 10.86
N GLY A 148 -9.96 3.90 10.74
CA GLY A 148 -9.47 4.60 9.55
C GLY A 148 -10.44 4.57 8.38
N ILE A 149 -11.72 4.25 8.66
CA ILE A 149 -12.78 4.08 7.67
C ILE A 149 -13.17 5.44 7.10
N LEU A 150 -13.24 5.52 5.77
CA LEU A 150 -13.65 6.71 5.02
C LEU A 150 -15.14 6.70 4.61
N ALA A 151 -15.83 5.57 4.75
CA ALA A 151 -17.25 5.45 4.45
C ALA A 151 -18.09 6.46 5.24
N GLU A 152 -19.26 6.78 4.70
CA GLU A 152 -20.23 7.65 5.36
C GLU A 152 -20.68 7.05 6.70
N GLY A 153 -20.88 7.89 7.72
CA GLY A 153 -21.29 7.43 9.05
C GLY A 153 -20.15 6.91 9.94
N ALA A 154 -18.91 6.85 9.45
CA ALA A 154 -17.76 6.53 10.31
C ALA A 154 -17.60 7.58 11.41
N GLY A 155 -17.87 7.16 12.65
CA GLY A 155 -17.78 8.05 13.82
C GLY A 155 -16.33 8.38 14.20
N VAL A 156 -16.16 9.52 14.85
CA VAL A 156 -14.88 9.96 15.42
C VAL A 156 -14.52 9.07 16.62
N LEU A 157 -13.23 8.75 16.76
CA LEU A 157 -12.68 8.00 17.90
C LEU A 157 -13.04 8.69 19.23
N LYS A 158 -13.79 7.99 20.09
CA LYS A 158 -14.18 8.49 21.42
C LYS A 158 -13.08 8.25 22.45
N ASN A 159 -12.70 7.01 22.66
CA ASN A 159 -11.74 6.61 23.68
C ASN A 159 -10.31 6.47 23.13
N GLY A 160 -10.16 6.04 21.87
CA GLY A 160 -8.86 5.84 21.25
C GLY A 160 -7.98 4.82 21.96
N GLU A 161 -6.70 4.79 21.63
CA GLU A 161 -5.70 3.97 22.34
C GLU A 161 -5.19 4.72 23.57
N ASN A 162 -5.07 4.01 24.69
CA ASN A 162 -4.57 4.55 25.96
C ASN A 162 -5.32 5.81 26.47
N GLY A 163 -6.62 5.91 26.20
CA GLY A 163 -7.43 7.05 26.63
C GLY A 163 -7.15 8.36 25.90
N ARG A 164 -6.35 8.37 24.84
CA ARG A 164 -5.98 9.57 24.08
C ARG A 164 -7.06 10.06 23.11
N GLY A 165 -8.21 9.37 23.03
CA GLY A 165 -9.33 9.74 22.17
C GLY A 165 -8.91 9.95 20.72
N ILE A 166 -9.32 11.05 20.14
CA ILE A 166 -9.04 11.45 18.75
C ILE A 166 -7.53 11.58 18.45
N LEU A 167 -6.71 11.91 19.46
CA LEU A 167 -5.27 12.08 19.32
C LEU A 167 -4.51 10.75 19.18
N SER A 168 -5.16 9.62 19.48
CA SER A 168 -4.50 8.31 19.53
C SER A 168 -3.88 7.86 18.19
N ARG A 169 -4.38 8.41 17.08
CA ARG A 169 -3.92 8.06 15.72
C ARG A 169 -3.38 9.27 14.93
N TRP A 170 -3.35 10.43 15.55
CA TRP A 170 -2.79 11.64 14.97
C TRP A 170 -1.33 11.79 15.36
N TYR A 171 -0.45 11.44 14.43
CA TYR A 171 1.01 11.59 14.55
C TYR A 171 1.50 12.50 13.41
N PRO A 172 1.29 13.83 13.50
CA PRO A 172 1.48 14.75 12.38
C PRO A 172 2.91 14.73 11.83
N GLN A 173 3.93 14.62 12.68
CA GLN A 173 5.33 14.53 12.25
C GLN A 173 5.61 13.26 11.44
N THR A 174 5.04 12.13 11.88
CA THR A 174 5.19 10.85 11.17
C THR A 174 4.46 10.87 9.83
N ILE A 175 3.24 11.39 9.78
CA ILE A 175 2.43 11.48 8.56
C ILE A 175 3.12 12.41 7.56
N ALA A 176 3.51 13.62 7.98
CA ALA A 176 4.21 14.60 7.16
C ALA A 176 5.53 14.04 6.60
N LYS A 177 6.30 13.30 7.42
CA LYS A 177 7.54 12.65 6.98
C LYS A 177 7.28 11.58 5.91
N ARG A 178 6.21 10.78 6.07
CA ARG A 178 5.83 9.77 5.05
C ARG A 178 5.47 10.44 3.74
N ILE A 179 4.66 11.49 3.78
CA ILE A 179 4.26 12.27 2.60
C ILE A 179 5.49 12.86 1.90
N ALA A 180 6.37 13.53 2.64
CA ALA A 180 7.60 14.09 2.08
C ALA A 180 8.53 13.03 1.49
N ASN A 181 8.59 11.84 2.10
CA ASN A 181 9.41 10.75 1.57
C ASN A 181 8.88 10.23 0.22
N ILE A 182 7.56 10.21 0.00
CA ILE A 182 6.97 9.75 -1.28
C ILE A 182 7.43 10.63 -2.44
N GLU A 183 7.66 11.93 -2.21
CA GLU A 183 8.15 12.85 -3.22
C GLU A 183 9.47 12.40 -3.87
N TYR A 184 10.35 11.72 -3.11
CA TYR A 184 11.62 11.19 -3.66
C TYR A 184 11.44 10.10 -4.71
N VAL A 185 10.30 9.40 -4.69
CA VAL A 185 9.99 8.31 -5.63
C VAL A 185 8.84 8.67 -6.57
N ALA A 186 8.28 9.88 -6.48
CA ALA A 186 7.12 10.31 -7.25
C ALA A 186 7.30 10.12 -8.76
N LYS A 187 8.49 10.36 -9.31
CA LYS A 187 8.80 10.16 -10.74
C LYS A 187 8.72 8.71 -11.22
N ARG A 188 8.66 7.73 -10.27
CA ARG A 188 8.50 6.30 -10.56
C ARG A 188 7.07 5.84 -10.48
N ILE A 189 6.16 6.71 -10.05
CA ILE A 189 4.76 6.37 -9.78
C ILE A 189 3.87 7.19 -10.70
N GLU A 190 3.09 6.52 -11.52
CA GLU A 190 1.92 7.06 -12.19
C GLU A 190 0.70 6.78 -11.33
N PHE A 191 -0.09 7.80 -11.04
CA PHE A 191 -1.35 7.62 -10.32
C PHE A 191 -2.52 7.92 -11.26
N ILE A 192 -3.48 7.01 -11.30
CA ILE A 192 -4.69 7.09 -12.12
C ILE A 192 -5.91 7.08 -11.19
N HIS A 193 -6.66 8.18 -11.18
CA HIS A 193 -8.00 8.19 -10.61
C HIS A 193 -8.95 7.58 -11.64
N GLY A 194 -9.35 6.31 -11.44
CA GLY A 194 -10.12 5.59 -12.45
C GLY A 194 -10.49 4.17 -12.04
N ASP A 195 -11.08 3.47 -12.98
CA ASP A 195 -11.58 2.10 -12.81
C ASP A 195 -10.46 1.06 -13.01
N ALA A 196 -10.39 0.11 -12.09
CA ALA A 196 -9.41 -0.97 -12.09
C ALA A 196 -9.53 -1.87 -13.34
N PHE A 197 -10.77 -2.16 -13.77
CA PHE A 197 -11.04 -3.03 -14.91
C PHE A 197 -10.58 -2.42 -16.23
N GLU A 198 -10.73 -1.11 -16.37
CA GLU A 198 -10.24 -0.39 -17.55
C GLU A 198 -8.71 -0.47 -17.64
N GLN A 199 -8.04 -0.31 -16.51
CA GLN A 199 -6.57 -0.35 -16.48
C GLN A 199 -6.04 -1.79 -16.68
N LEU A 200 -6.67 -2.81 -16.09
CA LEU A 200 -6.36 -4.21 -16.39
C LEU A 200 -6.50 -4.49 -17.88
N ALA A 201 -7.59 -4.02 -18.52
CA ALA A 201 -7.80 -4.19 -19.95
C ALA A 201 -6.75 -3.43 -20.80
N ARG A 202 -6.33 -2.24 -20.37
CA ARG A 202 -5.29 -1.42 -21.04
C ARG A 202 -3.94 -2.14 -21.07
N PHE A 203 -3.53 -2.72 -19.96
CA PHE A 203 -2.22 -3.38 -19.82
C PHE A 203 -2.23 -4.87 -20.11
N LYS A 204 -3.36 -5.48 -20.47
CA LYS A 204 -3.51 -6.93 -20.62
C LYS A 204 -2.50 -7.61 -21.56
N ASN A 205 -2.04 -6.90 -22.60
CA ASN A 205 -1.13 -7.43 -23.61
C ASN A 205 0.36 -7.18 -23.29
N ASP A 206 0.65 -6.46 -22.22
CA ASP A 206 2.01 -6.16 -21.80
C ASP A 206 2.60 -7.37 -21.07
N ARG A 207 3.67 -7.96 -21.61
CA ARG A 207 4.35 -9.14 -21.05
C ARG A 207 5.32 -8.76 -19.93
N ASP A 208 5.81 -7.54 -19.94
CA ASP A 208 6.76 -7.01 -18.97
C ASP A 208 6.07 -6.33 -17.77
N ALA A 209 4.72 -6.28 -17.83
CA ALA A 209 3.89 -5.83 -16.74
C ALA A 209 3.62 -6.94 -15.73
N VAL A 210 3.59 -6.58 -14.45
CA VAL A 210 3.09 -7.44 -13.37
C VAL A 210 1.99 -6.74 -12.61
N PHE A 211 1.07 -7.52 -12.05
CA PHE A 211 -0.14 -6.98 -11.42
C PHE A 211 -0.24 -7.48 -9.99
N PHE A 212 -0.37 -6.54 -9.03
CA PHE A 212 -0.76 -6.86 -7.67
C PHE A 212 -2.22 -6.48 -7.48
N ILE A 213 -3.10 -7.46 -7.27
CA ILE A 213 -4.55 -7.30 -7.32
C ILE A 213 -5.16 -7.62 -5.95
N ASP A 214 -5.63 -6.59 -5.25
CA ASP A 214 -6.24 -6.69 -3.91
C ASP A 214 -7.61 -5.99 -3.91
N PRO A 215 -8.63 -6.61 -4.53
CA PRO A 215 -9.95 -5.99 -4.65
C PRO A 215 -10.68 -5.95 -3.30
N PRO A 216 -11.68 -5.09 -3.11
CA PRO A 216 -12.57 -5.16 -1.96
C PRO A 216 -13.24 -6.53 -1.86
N TYR A 217 -13.19 -7.14 -0.66
CA TYR A 217 -13.76 -8.47 -0.43
C TYR A 217 -15.23 -8.38 -0.06
N THR A 218 -16.08 -8.86 -0.95
CA THR A 218 -17.53 -9.00 -0.71
C THR A 218 -18.01 -10.44 -0.89
N ALA A 219 -17.09 -11.37 -1.22
CA ALA A 219 -17.41 -12.79 -1.37
C ALA A 219 -17.91 -13.40 -0.05
N GLY A 220 -18.86 -14.34 -0.14
CA GLY A 220 -19.39 -15.06 1.03
C GLY A 220 -20.43 -14.29 1.85
N GLY A 221 -21.08 -13.26 1.30
CA GLY A 221 -22.20 -12.56 1.96
C GLY A 221 -21.80 -11.75 3.20
N LYS A 222 -20.52 -11.55 3.44
CA LYS A 222 -20.06 -10.73 4.57
C LYS A 222 -20.27 -9.25 4.24
N SER A 223 -21.22 -8.63 4.91
CA SER A 223 -21.51 -7.18 4.85
C SER A 223 -20.34 -6.30 5.38
N ALA A 224 -19.18 -6.89 5.66
CA ALA A 224 -18.01 -6.17 6.16
C ALA A 224 -17.46 -5.20 5.10
N GLY A 225 -17.46 -5.57 3.82
CA GLY A 225 -16.97 -4.72 2.73
C GLY A 225 -17.74 -3.41 2.59
N SER A 226 -19.08 -3.46 2.65
CA SER A 226 -19.95 -2.28 2.53
C SER A 226 -19.77 -1.26 3.67
N ARG A 227 -19.29 -1.70 4.84
CA ARG A 227 -18.99 -0.82 5.98
C ARG A 227 -17.59 -0.20 5.90
N LEU A 228 -16.68 -0.82 5.16
CA LEU A 228 -15.29 -0.41 5.09
C LEU A 228 -14.98 0.45 3.86
N TYR A 229 -15.62 0.15 2.74
CA TYR A 229 -15.33 0.76 1.45
C TYR A 229 -16.57 1.41 0.85
N LYS A 230 -16.41 2.57 0.25
CA LYS A 230 -17.46 3.28 -0.47
C LYS A 230 -17.82 2.58 -1.78
N HIS A 231 -16.83 1.99 -2.44
CA HIS A 231 -16.93 1.20 -3.67
C HIS A 231 -16.60 -0.26 -3.33
N CYS A 232 -17.59 -1.02 -2.84
CA CYS A 232 -17.36 -2.38 -2.33
C CYS A 232 -17.83 -3.47 -3.30
N GLU A 233 -18.59 -3.14 -4.31
CA GLU A 233 -19.09 -4.12 -5.29
C GLU A 233 -18.06 -4.30 -6.41
N VAL A 234 -17.53 -5.53 -6.51
CA VAL A 234 -16.61 -5.94 -7.57
C VAL A 234 -17.23 -7.10 -8.33
N ASP A 235 -17.26 -7.04 -9.64
CA ASP A 235 -17.61 -8.18 -10.48
C ASP A 235 -16.43 -9.17 -10.48
N HIS A 236 -16.48 -10.11 -9.54
CA HIS A 236 -15.43 -11.10 -9.34
C HIS A 236 -15.25 -11.99 -10.57
N LYS A 237 -16.34 -12.39 -11.26
CA LYS A 237 -16.26 -13.23 -12.47
C LYS A 237 -15.50 -12.50 -13.59
N ARG A 238 -15.87 -11.25 -13.82
CA ARG A 238 -15.21 -10.39 -14.81
C ARG A 238 -13.73 -10.17 -14.44
N LEU A 239 -13.42 -9.97 -13.15
CA LEU A 239 -12.05 -9.80 -12.69
C LEU A 239 -11.19 -11.04 -13.01
N PHE A 240 -11.67 -12.24 -12.67
CA PHE A 240 -10.95 -13.48 -12.95
C PHE A 240 -10.76 -13.72 -14.45
N SER A 241 -11.80 -13.43 -15.28
CA SER A 241 -11.68 -13.51 -16.74
C SER A 241 -10.65 -12.51 -17.29
N LEU A 242 -10.54 -11.30 -16.74
CA LEU A 242 -9.51 -10.36 -17.12
C LEU A 242 -8.12 -10.84 -16.71
N CYS A 243 -7.97 -11.41 -15.51
CA CYS A 243 -6.70 -11.97 -15.03
C CYS A 243 -6.23 -13.14 -15.91
N GLU A 244 -7.12 -13.96 -16.40
CA GLU A 244 -6.82 -15.03 -17.37
C GLU A 244 -6.25 -14.46 -18.67
N ALA A 245 -6.79 -13.33 -19.13
CA ALA A 245 -6.37 -12.68 -20.37
C ALA A 245 -5.07 -11.86 -20.25
N LEU A 246 -4.54 -11.64 -19.04
CA LEU A 246 -3.28 -10.93 -18.86
C LEU A 246 -2.11 -11.73 -19.43
N ARG A 247 -1.21 -11.07 -20.15
CA ARG A 247 0.04 -11.69 -20.63
C ARG A 247 1.18 -11.61 -19.63
N GLY A 248 1.15 -10.64 -18.74
CA GLY A 248 2.06 -10.50 -17.63
C GLY A 248 1.64 -11.33 -16.42
N GLU A 249 2.54 -11.50 -15.47
CA GLU A 249 2.28 -12.21 -14.22
C GLU A 249 1.44 -11.41 -13.24
N PHE A 250 0.65 -12.10 -12.42
CA PHE A 250 -0.12 -11.44 -11.38
C PHE A 250 -0.05 -12.20 -10.04
N LEU A 251 -0.20 -11.46 -8.98
CA LEU A 251 -0.45 -11.96 -7.62
C LEU A 251 -1.72 -11.29 -7.11
N MET A 252 -2.71 -12.10 -6.75
CA MET A 252 -3.98 -11.62 -6.22
C MET A 252 -4.16 -12.09 -4.77
N THR A 253 -4.81 -11.26 -3.96
CA THR A 253 -5.21 -11.60 -2.59
C THR A 253 -6.72 -11.57 -2.47
N TYR A 254 -7.26 -12.50 -1.67
CA TYR A 254 -8.69 -12.62 -1.40
C TYR A 254 -8.96 -13.19 -0.01
N ASP A 255 -10.18 -12.95 0.50
CA ASP A 255 -10.71 -13.73 1.62
C ASP A 255 -10.74 -15.22 1.26
N ASN A 256 -10.40 -16.06 2.24
CA ASN A 256 -10.48 -17.51 2.08
C ASN A 256 -11.95 -17.97 2.09
N ALA A 257 -12.56 -18.00 0.91
CA ALA A 257 -13.93 -18.42 0.67
C ALA A 257 -14.00 -19.48 -0.44
N ASP A 258 -14.92 -20.44 -0.29
CA ASP A 258 -15.07 -21.55 -1.25
C ASP A 258 -15.42 -21.06 -2.65
N GLU A 259 -16.22 -19.99 -2.76
CA GLU A 259 -16.60 -19.37 -4.03
C GLU A 259 -15.38 -18.81 -4.78
N VAL A 260 -14.45 -18.21 -4.05
CA VAL A 260 -13.20 -17.67 -4.62
C VAL A 260 -12.28 -18.80 -5.08
N SER A 261 -12.19 -19.85 -4.27
CA SER A 261 -11.40 -21.05 -4.62
C SER A 261 -11.96 -21.75 -5.86
N ALA A 262 -13.29 -21.81 -5.99
CA ALA A 262 -13.97 -22.36 -7.17
C ALA A 262 -13.72 -21.51 -8.43
N LEU A 263 -13.77 -20.17 -8.31
CA LEU A 263 -13.43 -19.27 -9.41
C LEU A 263 -11.97 -19.42 -9.84
N ALA A 264 -11.03 -19.45 -8.89
CA ALA A 264 -9.62 -19.65 -9.19
C ALA A 264 -9.40 -20.96 -9.96
N LYS A 265 -10.01 -22.06 -9.50
CA LYS A 265 -9.94 -23.35 -10.18
C LYS A 265 -10.54 -23.33 -11.59
N LEU A 266 -11.66 -22.63 -11.78
CA LEU A 266 -12.32 -22.49 -13.08
C LEU A 266 -11.40 -21.83 -14.11
N HIS A 267 -10.61 -20.83 -13.70
CA HIS A 267 -9.66 -20.10 -14.55
C HIS A 267 -8.24 -20.70 -14.52
N GLY A 268 -8.04 -21.90 -13.93
CA GLY A 268 -6.74 -22.57 -13.89
C GLY A 268 -5.69 -21.92 -13.01
N PHE A 269 -6.11 -21.10 -12.04
CA PHE A 269 -5.19 -20.44 -11.11
C PHE A 269 -4.90 -21.29 -9.88
N MET A 270 -3.67 -21.23 -9.40
CA MET A 270 -3.27 -21.81 -8.12
C MET A 270 -3.75 -20.95 -6.96
N THR A 271 -4.10 -21.59 -5.86
CA THR A 271 -4.47 -20.93 -4.61
C THR A 271 -3.61 -21.44 -3.46
N LYS A 272 -3.25 -20.52 -2.55
CA LYS A 272 -2.53 -20.87 -1.32
C LYS A 272 -3.08 -20.07 -0.15
N PRO A 273 -3.60 -20.73 0.91
CA PRO A 273 -3.98 -20.04 2.13
C PRO A 273 -2.74 -19.54 2.88
N ILE A 274 -2.81 -18.30 3.35
CA ILE A 274 -1.77 -17.68 4.16
C ILE A 274 -2.37 -17.21 5.48
N ALA A 275 -1.76 -17.65 6.58
CA ALA A 275 -2.12 -17.18 7.90
C ALA A 275 -1.65 -15.74 8.11
N MET A 276 -2.57 -14.85 8.49
CA MET A 276 -2.28 -13.51 8.95
C MET A 276 -2.76 -13.32 10.39
N LYS A 277 -2.08 -12.45 11.14
CA LYS A 277 -2.58 -12.01 12.45
C LYS A 277 -3.26 -10.66 12.28
N ASN A 278 -4.52 -10.59 12.67
CA ASN A 278 -5.22 -9.31 12.74
C ASN A 278 -4.80 -8.51 13.98
N THR A 279 -5.27 -7.27 14.11
CA THR A 279 -5.02 -6.40 15.26
C THR A 279 -5.53 -6.94 16.59
N HIS A 280 -6.36 -7.97 16.56
CA HIS A 280 -6.91 -8.69 17.75
C HIS A 280 -6.21 -10.03 18.02
N HIS A 281 -5.07 -10.28 17.37
CA HIS A 281 -4.28 -11.51 17.47
C HIS A 281 -5.02 -12.80 17.07
N SER A 282 -6.21 -12.70 16.47
CA SER A 282 -6.87 -13.85 15.84
C SER A 282 -6.20 -14.18 14.51
N GLU A 283 -5.97 -15.47 14.29
CA GLU A 283 -5.47 -15.95 13.01
C GLU A 283 -6.62 -15.92 12.00
N MET A 284 -6.36 -15.26 10.88
CA MET A 284 -7.23 -15.26 9.72
C MET A 284 -6.42 -15.80 8.53
N ASN A 285 -7.09 -16.48 7.62
CA ASN A 285 -6.46 -16.94 6.40
C ASN A 285 -6.97 -16.10 5.23
N GLU A 286 -6.03 -15.50 4.50
CA GLU A 286 -6.29 -14.95 3.17
C GLU A 286 -5.78 -15.94 2.11
N LEU A 287 -6.34 -15.90 0.91
CA LEU A 287 -5.85 -16.66 -0.24
C LEU A 287 -4.87 -15.82 -1.05
N LEU A 288 -3.72 -16.38 -1.36
CA LEU A 288 -2.94 -15.96 -2.52
C LEU A 288 -3.46 -16.71 -3.74
N ILE A 289 -3.56 -16.00 -4.86
CA ILE A 289 -3.99 -16.54 -6.15
C ILE A 289 -3.01 -16.06 -7.22
N GLY A 290 -2.56 -16.96 -8.07
CA GLY A 290 -1.64 -16.67 -9.17
C GLY A 290 -1.54 -17.84 -10.13
N ARG A 291 -0.77 -17.68 -11.23
CA ARG A 291 -0.52 -18.77 -12.16
C ARG A 291 0.47 -19.79 -11.61
N ASP A 292 1.51 -19.29 -10.92
CA ASP A 292 2.50 -20.11 -10.22
C ASP A 292 2.70 -19.58 -8.79
N LEU A 293 2.56 -20.45 -7.82
CA LEU A 293 2.79 -20.16 -6.40
C LEU A 293 3.89 -21.04 -5.79
N ALA A 294 4.69 -21.74 -6.59
CA ALA A 294 5.80 -22.60 -6.10
C ALA A 294 6.82 -21.78 -5.30
N TRP A 295 7.07 -20.53 -5.68
CA TRP A 295 7.93 -19.60 -4.93
C TRP A 295 7.45 -19.36 -3.49
N ALA A 296 6.15 -19.51 -3.22
CA ALA A 296 5.56 -19.30 -1.89
C ALA A 296 5.77 -20.51 -0.97
N GLU A 297 6.13 -21.68 -1.50
CA GLU A 297 6.38 -22.92 -0.73
C GLU A 297 7.78 -22.96 -0.13
N GLN A 298 8.73 -22.30 -0.76
CA GLN A 298 10.09 -22.23 -0.26
C GLN A 298 10.13 -21.41 1.03
N GLY A 299 10.11 -22.09 2.17
CA GLY A 299 10.37 -21.52 3.48
C GLY A 299 11.81 -21.01 3.51
N GLY A 300 12.04 -19.73 3.37
CA GLY A 300 13.38 -19.18 3.41
C GLY A 300 13.43 -17.68 3.32
N VAL A 301 14.19 -17.13 4.22
CA VAL A 301 14.87 -15.84 4.25
C VAL A 301 14.03 -14.61 3.98
N ILE A 302 13.56 -14.04 5.06
CA ILE A 302 13.34 -12.59 5.13
C ILE A 302 14.71 -11.94 5.07
N LEU A 303 15.04 -11.25 3.99
CA LEU A 303 16.15 -10.30 3.95
C LEU A 303 15.83 -9.17 4.93
N GLU A 304 16.17 -9.35 6.21
CA GLU A 304 16.32 -8.28 7.17
C GLU A 304 17.65 -7.56 6.92
N LYS A 305 17.72 -6.79 5.84
CA LYS A 305 18.58 -5.61 5.81
C LYS A 305 17.85 -4.58 4.96
N ALA A 306 17.22 -3.62 5.65
CA ALA A 306 16.92 -2.34 5.07
C ALA A 306 18.19 -1.86 4.35
N ILE A 307 18.09 -1.64 3.05
CA ILE A 307 19.04 -0.79 2.36
C ILE A 307 18.79 0.59 2.95
N ASP A 308 19.55 0.92 3.97
CA ASP A 308 19.67 2.24 4.56
C ASP A 308 20.18 3.14 3.43
N CYS A 309 19.31 3.81 2.73
CA CYS A 309 19.66 4.92 1.87
C CYS A 309 20.15 6.08 2.76
N LYS A 310 21.33 5.92 3.36
CA LYS A 310 22.04 7.05 3.94
C LYS A 310 22.51 7.91 2.77
N PRO A 311 22.24 9.21 2.80
CA PRO A 311 22.78 10.12 1.80
C PRO A 311 24.32 10.02 1.86
N SER A 312 24.95 10.03 0.68
CA SER A 312 26.38 9.94 0.49
C SER A 312 27.11 10.99 1.34
N PRO A 313 28.36 10.72 1.81
CA PRO A 313 29.12 11.61 2.67
C PRO A 313 29.37 13.02 2.11
N ALA A 314 29.20 13.23 0.80
CA ALA A 314 29.43 14.50 0.13
C ALA A 314 28.43 15.63 0.49
N GLN A 315 27.32 15.34 1.15
CA GLN A 315 26.33 16.36 1.54
C GLN A 315 26.42 16.79 3.02
N ARG A 316 27.37 16.30 3.80
CA ARG A 316 27.55 16.66 5.22
C ARG A 316 28.42 17.89 5.47
N GLN A 317 29.00 18.53 4.45
CA GLN A 317 29.95 19.63 4.61
C GLN A 317 29.38 21.03 4.39
N LYS A 318 28.15 21.35 4.77
CA LYS A 318 27.70 22.76 4.87
C LYS A 318 26.73 22.97 6.04
N ARG A 319 27.18 22.74 7.26
CA ARG A 319 26.64 23.40 8.45
C ARG A 319 27.80 23.95 9.26
N GLN A 320 28.25 25.14 8.87
CA GLN A 320 29.17 25.94 9.69
C GLN A 320 28.45 26.36 10.98
N LYS A 321 29.18 26.23 12.09
CA LYS A 321 28.77 26.67 13.42
C LYS A 321 28.60 28.19 13.46
N PRO A 322 27.69 28.75 14.26
CA PRO A 322 27.65 30.17 14.50
C PRO A 322 28.81 30.58 15.40
N ILE A 323 29.49 31.62 14.97
CA ILE A 323 30.56 32.33 15.67
C ILE A 323 29.96 32.98 16.92
N ARG A 324 30.49 32.61 18.12
CA ARG A 324 30.27 33.37 19.35
C ARG A 324 31.13 34.62 19.28
N SER A 325 30.51 35.79 19.20
CA SER A 325 31.14 37.07 19.52
C SER A 325 31.06 37.34 21.03
N LYS A 326 32.19 37.82 21.55
CA LYS A 326 32.38 38.26 22.93
C LYS A 326 31.42 39.39 23.31
#